data_8c68357a7ed2cd08f5b766c3d336a65a
#
_entry.id   8c68357a7ed2cd08f5b766c3d336a65a
#
_cell.length_a   1.000
_cell.length_b   1.000
_cell.length_c   1.000
_cell.angle_alpha   90.00
_cell.angle_beta   90.00
_cell.angle_gamma   90.00
#
_symmetry.space_group_name_H-M   'P 1'
#
loop_
_entity.id
_entity.type
_entity.pdbx_description
1 polymer ?
#
loop_
_entity_poly.entity_id
_entity_poly.type
_entity_poly.pdbx_seq_one_letter_code
_entity_poly.pdbx_strand_id
1 'polypeptide(L)'
;MSRRRLVLLVSAGVLVFLGVSLLLARYLTTENRERDAVYALLRDQARGDAKAMLERLDACDARCQANVTRDAKRLKRPGEVKILSYASDTSYALGSAEGPTRVAWTIIDHGLPVVQCVEVKRTGNVLAGRGISLRRLSVPIDSQGSC
;
A
#
# COMPACT_ATOMS: atom_id res chain seq x y z
N MET A 1 10.91 -41.26 -27.93
CA MET A 1 9.82 -40.65 -27.11
C MET A 1 8.59 -40.56 -28.01
N SER A 2 7.41 -41.07 -27.60
CA SER A 2 6.26 -41.05 -28.49
C SER A 2 5.76 -39.59 -28.64
N ARG A 3 5.29 -39.21 -29.84
CA ARG A 3 4.78 -37.86 -30.14
C ARG A 3 3.71 -37.39 -29.14
N ARG A 4 2.90 -38.32 -28.63
CA ARG A 4 1.91 -38.04 -27.57
C ARG A 4 2.52 -37.60 -26.25
N ARG A 5 3.63 -38.22 -25.81
CA ARG A 5 4.33 -37.83 -24.57
C ARG A 5 4.95 -36.45 -24.70
N LEU A 6 5.50 -36.12 -25.85
CA LEU A 6 6.06 -34.79 -26.10
C LEU A 6 4.97 -33.72 -26.02
N VAL A 7 3.82 -33.93 -26.65
CA VAL A 7 2.68 -33.00 -26.63
C VAL A 7 2.18 -32.79 -25.20
N LEU A 8 2.02 -33.87 -24.42
CA LEU A 8 1.60 -33.78 -23.03
C LEU A 8 2.57 -32.98 -22.16
N LEU A 9 3.89 -33.20 -22.33
CA LEU A 9 4.91 -32.47 -21.56
C LEU A 9 4.92 -30.98 -21.92
N VAL A 10 4.81 -30.65 -23.21
CA VAL A 10 4.74 -29.26 -23.65
C VAL A 10 3.47 -28.57 -23.13
N SER A 11 2.31 -29.24 -23.23
CA SER A 11 1.05 -28.68 -22.70
C SER A 11 1.10 -28.47 -21.19
N ALA A 12 1.65 -29.40 -20.44
CA ALA A 12 1.83 -29.24 -18.99
C ALA A 12 2.77 -28.07 -18.67
N GLY A 13 3.89 -27.95 -19.38
CA GLY A 13 4.80 -26.83 -19.23
C GLY A 13 4.17 -25.46 -19.49
N VAL A 14 3.37 -25.36 -20.55
CA VAL A 14 2.62 -24.12 -20.86
C VAL A 14 1.60 -23.77 -19.77
N LEU A 15 0.87 -24.76 -19.26
CA LEU A 15 -0.12 -24.53 -18.20
C LEU A 15 0.55 -24.05 -16.89
N VAL A 16 1.66 -24.66 -16.50
CA VAL A 16 2.45 -24.21 -15.34
C VAL A 16 2.97 -22.81 -15.54
N PHE A 17 3.54 -22.50 -16.71
CA PHE A 17 4.03 -21.16 -17.02
C PHE A 17 2.92 -20.11 -16.95
N LEU A 18 1.76 -20.38 -17.53
CA LEU A 18 0.61 -19.46 -17.46
C LEU A 18 0.12 -19.27 -16.02
N GLY A 19 0.07 -20.33 -15.23
CA GLY A 19 -0.30 -20.27 -13.82
C GLY A 19 0.64 -19.38 -13.01
N VAL A 20 1.95 -19.59 -13.14
CA VAL A 20 2.98 -18.78 -12.45
C VAL A 20 2.92 -17.32 -12.91
N SER A 21 2.78 -17.06 -14.21
CA SER A 21 2.68 -15.71 -14.76
C SER A 21 1.46 -14.95 -14.23
N LEU A 22 0.31 -15.64 -14.12
CA LEU A 22 -0.91 -15.06 -13.56
C LEU A 22 -0.76 -14.72 -12.07
N LEU A 23 -0.12 -15.59 -11.30
CA LEU A 23 0.13 -15.36 -9.88
C LEU A 23 1.06 -14.16 -9.66
N LEU A 24 2.13 -14.07 -10.44
CA LEU A 24 3.06 -12.93 -10.39
C LEU A 24 2.37 -11.61 -10.76
N ALA A 25 1.59 -11.61 -11.85
CA ALA A 25 0.85 -10.42 -12.27
C ALA A 25 -0.12 -9.93 -11.18
N ARG A 26 -0.84 -10.84 -10.54
CA ARG A 26 -1.75 -10.51 -9.43
C ARG A 26 -1.02 -10.03 -8.18
N TYR A 27 0.13 -10.61 -7.87
CA TYR A 27 0.97 -10.17 -6.76
C TYR A 27 1.41 -8.71 -6.93
N LEU A 28 2.00 -8.39 -8.08
CA LEU A 28 2.47 -7.04 -8.41
C LEU A 28 1.33 -6.01 -8.44
N THR A 29 0.16 -6.39 -8.97
CA THR A 29 -1.01 -5.50 -9.00
C THR A 29 -1.51 -5.16 -7.59
N THR A 30 -1.41 -6.09 -6.63
CA THR A 30 -1.87 -5.85 -5.26
C THR A 30 -0.97 -4.86 -4.53
N GLU A 31 0.34 -4.98 -4.69
CA GLU A 31 1.31 -4.06 -4.10
C GLU A 31 1.13 -2.63 -4.66
N ASN A 32 0.94 -2.52 -5.98
CA ASN A 32 0.68 -1.23 -6.61
C ASN A 32 -0.61 -0.57 -6.07
N ARG A 33 -1.69 -1.33 -5.89
CA ARG A 33 -2.94 -0.81 -5.31
C ARG A 33 -2.79 -0.30 -3.88
N GLU A 34 -2.01 -0.99 -3.05
CA GLU A 34 -1.73 -0.52 -1.70
C GLU A 34 -0.95 0.80 -1.74
N ARG A 35 0.10 0.85 -2.56
CA ARG A 35 0.91 2.05 -2.74
C ARG A 35 0.08 3.22 -3.26
N ASP A 36 -0.83 2.98 -4.21
CA ASP A 36 -1.74 3.99 -4.74
C ASP A 36 -2.70 4.51 -3.68
N ALA A 37 -3.25 3.64 -2.83
CA ALA A 37 -4.13 4.04 -1.73
C ALA A 37 -3.39 4.90 -0.69
N VAL A 38 -2.18 4.49 -0.31
CA VAL A 38 -1.32 5.26 0.60
C VAL A 38 -0.92 6.60 -0.04
N TYR A 39 -0.53 6.61 -1.31
CA TYR A 39 -0.21 7.83 -2.03
C TYR A 39 -1.38 8.81 -2.04
N ALA A 40 -2.59 8.32 -2.31
CA ALA A 40 -3.79 9.15 -2.29
C ALA A 40 -4.05 9.78 -0.90
N LEU A 41 -3.85 9.01 0.20
CA LEU A 41 -3.95 9.51 1.57
C LEU A 41 -2.93 10.62 1.85
N LEU A 42 -1.65 10.42 1.46
CA LEU A 42 -0.58 11.40 1.65
C LEU A 42 -0.80 12.67 0.82
N ARG A 43 -1.35 12.54 -0.37
CA ARG A 43 -1.73 13.68 -1.21
C ARG A 43 -2.84 14.52 -0.57
N ASP A 44 -3.83 13.89 0.05
CA ASP A 44 -4.89 14.59 0.77
C ASP A 44 -4.30 15.29 2.01
N GLN A 45 -3.35 14.65 2.71
CA GLN A 45 -2.60 15.25 3.83
C GLN A 45 -1.80 16.48 3.37
N ALA A 46 -1.07 16.40 2.27
CA ALA A 46 -0.29 17.50 1.73
C ALA A 46 -1.18 18.68 1.29
N ARG A 47 -2.41 18.42 0.85
CA ARG A 47 -3.41 19.45 0.56
C ARG A 47 -4.05 20.05 1.81
N GLY A 48 -3.91 19.38 2.95
CA GLY A 48 -4.55 19.76 4.20
C GLY A 48 -6.02 19.39 4.27
N ASP A 49 -6.45 18.43 3.47
CA ASP A 49 -7.84 17.96 3.41
C ASP A 49 -8.08 16.83 4.42
N ALA A 50 -8.30 17.21 5.68
CA ALA A 50 -8.55 16.26 6.76
C ALA A 50 -9.82 15.41 6.50
N LYS A 51 -10.84 15.96 5.85
CA LYS A 51 -12.07 15.23 5.54
C LYS A 51 -11.79 14.09 4.55
N ALA A 52 -11.13 14.39 3.44
CA ALA A 52 -10.75 13.38 2.45
C ALA A 52 -9.84 12.30 3.05
N MET A 53 -8.92 12.67 3.97
CA MET A 53 -8.09 11.70 4.69
C MET A 53 -8.94 10.75 5.55
N LEU A 54 -9.91 11.28 6.30
CA LEU A 54 -10.79 10.48 7.17
C LEU A 54 -11.70 9.55 6.37
N GLU A 55 -12.16 9.96 5.20
CA GLU A 55 -12.95 9.11 4.29
C GLU A 55 -12.18 7.91 3.74
N ARG A 56 -10.83 7.95 3.78
CA ARG A 56 -9.97 6.84 3.36
C ARG A 56 -9.61 5.87 4.49
N LEU A 57 -9.90 6.22 5.73
CA LEU A 57 -9.50 5.46 6.92
C LEU A 57 -10.69 4.73 7.53
N ASP A 58 -10.70 3.40 7.45
CA ASP A 58 -11.85 2.59 7.87
C ASP A 58 -11.98 2.39 9.38
N ALA A 59 -10.90 2.59 10.16
CA ALA A 59 -10.89 2.33 11.60
C ALA A 59 -10.23 3.47 12.40
N CYS A 60 -10.55 4.70 12.00
CA CYS A 60 -10.02 5.90 12.67
C CYS A 60 -10.93 6.27 13.84
N ASP A 61 -10.52 5.93 15.07
CA ASP A 61 -11.18 6.34 16.31
C ASP A 61 -11.02 7.85 16.58
N ALA A 62 -11.64 8.36 17.65
CA ALA A 62 -11.61 9.78 17.98
C ALA A 62 -10.17 10.33 18.14
N ARG A 63 -9.25 9.54 18.67
CA ARG A 63 -7.84 9.91 18.81
C ARG A 63 -7.14 10.00 17.46
N CYS A 64 -7.37 9.03 16.60
CA CYS A 64 -6.88 9.03 15.22
C CYS A 64 -7.44 10.24 14.45
N GLN A 65 -8.74 10.55 14.56
CA GLN A 65 -9.37 11.70 13.89
C GLN A 65 -8.75 13.03 14.34
N ALA A 66 -8.50 13.19 15.64
CA ALA A 66 -7.83 14.37 16.18
C ALA A 66 -6.39 14.51 15.62
N ASN A 67 -5.65 13.40 15.54
CA ASN A 67 -4.29 13.38 14.97
C ASN A 67 -4.30 13.72 13.48
N VAL A 68 -5.18 13.08 12.70
CA VAL A 68 -5.33 13.33 11.26
C VAL A 68 -5.66 14.79 10.99
N THR A 69 -6.61 15.38 11.74
CA THR A 69 -6.98 16.77 11.59
C THR A 69 -5.82 17.73 11.90
N ARG A 70 -5.06 17.43 12.96
CA ARG A 70 -3.88 18.22 13.34
C ARG A 70 -2.78 18.12 12.29
N ASP A 71 -2.49 16.90 11.83
CA ASP A 71 -1.41 16.64 10.89
C ASP A 71 -1.73 17.15 9.50
N ALA A 72 -2.99 17.10 9.06
CA ALA A 72 -3.45 17.75 7.83
C ALA A 72 -3.15 19.27 7.82
N LYS A 73 -3.35 19.94 8.96
CA LYS A 73 -3.00 21.37 9.09
C LYS A 73 -1.50 21.61 9.13
N ARG A 74 -0.77 20.80 9.90
CA ARG A 74 0.66 20.96 10.15
C ARG A 74 1.52 20.61 8.94
N LEU A 75 1.13 19.59 8.18
CA LEU A 75 1.88 19.06 7.04
C LEU A 75 1.34 19.56 5.70
N LYS A 76 0.39 20.48 5.73
CA LYS A 76 -0.10 21.14 4.51
C LYS A 76 1.06 21.87 3.81
N ARG A 77 1.33 21.47 2.58
CA ARG A 77 2.37 22.06 1.73
C ARG A 77 1.92 22.01 0.27
N PRO A 78 2.04 23.10 -0.48
CA PRO A 78 1.78 23.07 -1.92
C PRO A 78 2.85 22.24 -2.63
N GLY A 79 2.45 21.52 -3.67
CA GLY A 79 3.38 20.74 -4.50
C GLY A 79 2.97 19.27 -4.65
N GLU A 80 3.77 18.54 -5.38
CA GLU A 80 3.55 17.12 -5.68
C GLU A 80 4.21 16.25 -4.60
N VAL A 81 3.46 15.27 -4.11
CA VAL A 81 3.95 14.29 -3.13
C VAL A 81 4.87 13.28 -3.83
N LYS A 82 6.05 13.07 -3.26
CA LYS A 82 6.99 12.03 -3.67
C LYS A 82 7.23 11.05 -2.53
N ILE A 83 6.99 9.78 -2.77
CA ILE A 83 7.35 8.70 -1.85
C ILE A 83 8.84 8.38 -2.05
N LEU A 84 9.61 8.51 -0.98
CA LEU A 84 11.05 8.24 -0.96
C LEU A 84 11.36 6.80 -0.58
N SER A 85 10.59 6.25 0.37
CA SER A 85 10.74 4.89 0.86
C SER A 85 9.38 4.31 1.22
N TYR A 86 9.18 3.05 0.93
CA TYR A 86 7.95 2.31 1.17
C TYR A 86 8.30 0.90 1.63
N ALA A 87 7.93 0.55 2.85
CA ALA A 87 8.17 -0.77 3.44
C ALA A 87 6.88 -1.26 4.09
N SER A 88 6.28 -2.30 3.51
CA SER A 88 5.01 -2.88 3.97
C SER A 88 5.23 -4.27 4.56
N ASP A 89 4.77 -4.48 5.78
CA ASP A 89 4.81 -5.80 6.44
C ASP A 89 3.79 -6.78 5.84
N THR A 90 2.81 -6.27 5.06
CA THR A 90 1.83 -7.11 4.36
C THR A 90 2.29 -7.61 2.99
N SER A 91 3.46 -7.17 2.50
CA SER A 91 3.94 -7.44 1.13
C SER A 91 3.98 -8.92 0.75
N TYR A 92 4.35 -9.78 1.70
CA TYR A 92 4.53 -11.22 1.44
C TYR A 92 3.32 -12.09 1.79
N ALA A 93 2.20 -11.50 2.21
CA ALA A 93 1.02 -12.24 2.59
C ALA A 93 0.29 -12.81 1.36
N LEU A 94 0.05 -14.11 1.34
CA LEU A 94 -0.71 -14.80 0.29
C LEU A 94 -2.23 -14.71 0.49
N GLY A 95 -2.67 -14.43 1.72
CA GLY A 95 -4.08 -14.30 2.12
C GLY A 95 -4.41 -12.93 2.68
N SER A 96 -5.45 -12.85 3.49
CA SER A 96 -5.77 -11.65 4.28
C SER A 96 -4.68 -11.40 5.30
N ALA A 97 -4.21 -10.17 5.35
CA ALA A 97 -3.16 -9.73 6.28
C ALA A 97 -3.44 -8.30 6.74
N GLU A 98 -2.99 -7.98 7.93
CA GLU A 98 -3.03 -6.63 8.49
C GLU A 98 -1.66 -6.34 9.10
N GLY A 99 -1.12 -5.17 8.82
CA GLY A 99 0.19 -4.78 9.30
C GLY A 99 0.54 -3.34 8.96
N PRO A 100 1.56 -2.80 9.64
CA PRO A 100 2.02 -1.46 9.36
C PRO A 100 2.80 -1.38 8.04
N THR A 101 2.61 -0.28 7.35
CA THR A 101 3.40 0.14 6.22
C THR A 101 4.13 1.41 6.59
N ARG A 102 5.46 1.35 6.62
CA ARG A 102 6.30 2.51 6.84
C ARG A 102 6.49 3.26 5.53
N VAL A 103 6.16 4.54 5.53
CA VAL A 103 6.31 5.40 4.37
C VAL A 103 7.10 6.65 4.72
N ALA A 104 8.15 6.94 3.94
CA ALA A 104 8.84 8.22 3.95
C ALA A 104 8.45 8.98 2.68
N TRP A 105 7.99 10.21 2.85
CA TRP A 105 7.52 11.04 1.76
C TRP A 105 7.97 12.49 1.93
N THR A 106 7.97 13.23 0.85
CA THR A 106 8.26 14.66 0.81
C THR A 106 7.42 15.34 -0.27
N ILE A 107 7.44 16.66 -0.28
CA ILE A 107 6.97 17.45 -1.42
C ILE A 107 8.17 17.75 -2.30
N ILE A 108 8.02 17.60 -3.61
CA ILE A 108 9.07 17.93 -4.58
C ILE A 108 9.43 19.42 -4.39
N ASP A 109 10.74 19.70 -4.33
CA ASP A 109 11.35 21.01 -4.15
C ASP A 109 11.07 21.68 -2.80
N HIS A 110 10.37 21.06 -1.86
CA HIS A 110 10.03 21.67 -0.59
C HIS A 110 10.07 20.71 0.60
N GLY A 111 11.11 20.78 1.39
CA GLY A 111 11.08 20.38 2.78
C GLY A 111 11.73 19.05 3.14
N LEU A 112 11.88 18.87 4.45
CA LEU A 112 12.40 17.64 5.06
C LEU A 112 11.45 16.47 4.84
N PRO A 113 11.98 15.25 4.67
CA PRO A 113 11.16 14.04 4.60
C PRO A 113 10.30 13.87 5.85
N VAL A 114 9.08 13.43 5.66
CA VAL A 114 8.15 13.02 6.72
C VAL A 114 8.07 11.52 6.71
N VAL A 115 8.23 10.88 7.87
CA VAL A 115 8.08 9.44 8.04
C VAL A 115 6.85 9.16 8.88
N GLN A 116 5.98 8.27 8.38
CA GLN A 116 4.74 7.87 9.06
C GLN A 116 4.48 6.38 8.85
N CYS A 117 3.67 5.81 9.76
CA CYS A 117 3.17 4.45 9.65
C CYS A 117 1.69 4.49 9.24
N VAL A 118 1.36 3.73 8.22
CA VAL A 118 -0.02 3.50 7.79
C VAL A 118 -0.37 2.06 8.09
N GLU A 119 -1.39 1.83 8.90
CA GLU A 119 -1.91 0.49 9.14
C GLU A 119 -2.78 0.06 7.97
N VAL A 120 -2.35 -0.98 7.28
CA VAL A 120 -3.00 -1.49 6.07
C VAL A 120 -3.60 -2.85 6.33
N LYS A 121 -4.83 -3.05 5.87
CA LYS A 121 -5.49 -4.35 5.85
C LYS A 121 -5.72 -4.77 4.43
N ARG A 122 -5.18 -5.93 4.08
CA ARG A 122 -5.46 -6.64 2.83
C ARG A 122 -6.51 -7.70 3.10
N THR A 123 -7.57 -7.74 2.31
CA THR A 123 -8.64 -8.75 2.40
C THR A 123 -8.71 -9.53 1.10
N GLY A 124 -9.21 -10.78 1.19
CA GLY A 124 -9.35 -11.63 0.02
C GLY A 124 -8.18 -12.59 -0.18
N ASN A 125 -8.19 -13.27 -1.31
CA ASN A 125 -7.17 -14.23 -1.70
C ASN A 125 -6.71 -13.99 -3.15
N VAL A 126 -5.67 -14.72 -3.56
CA VAL A 126 -5.07 -14.58 -4.90
C VAL A 126 -6.06 -14.86 -6.03
N LEU A 127 -7.08 -15.69 -5.79
CA LEU A 127 -8.08 -16.10 -6.79
C LEU A 127 -9.26 -15.13 -6.86
N ALA A 128 -9.81 -14.73 -5.71
CA ALA A 128 -11.02 -13.89 -5.62
C ALA A 128 -10.74 -12.37 -5.74
N GLY A 129 -9.47 -11.96 -5.86
CA GLY A 129 -9.07 -10.57 -5.81
C GLY A 129 -8.81 -10.10 -4.38
N ARG A 130 -8.14 -8.96 -4.25
CA ARG A 130 -7.76 -8.39 -2.96
C ARG A 130 -8.30 -6.98 -2.81
N GLY A 131 -8.97 -6.74 -1.68
CA GLY A 131 -9.32 -5.40 -1.21
C GLY A 131 -8.17 -4.81 -0.39
N ILE A 132 -7.97 -3.51 -0.52
CA ILE A 132 -7.04 -2.72 0.30
C ILE A 132 -7.87 -1.77 1.11
N SER A 133 -7.62 -1.73 2.42
CA SER A 133 -8.25 -0.84 3.37
C SER A 133 -7.17 -0.21 4.24
N LEU A 134 -7.18 1.12 4.35
CA LEU A 134 -6.31 1.86 5.24
C LEU A 134 -7.03 2.03 6.58
N ARG A 135 -6.37 1.59 7.67
CA ARG A 135 -7.01 1.56 8.99
C ARG A 135 -6.70 2.82 9.79
N ARG A 136 -5.45 3.15 9.91
CA ARG A 136 -4.95 4.26 10.72
C ARG A 136 -3.73 4.89 10.09
N LEU A 137 -3.50 6.15 10.43
CA LEU A 137 -2.27 6.88 10.11
C LEU A 137 -1.63 7.33 11.42
N SER A 138 -0.32 7.09 11.57
CA SER A 138 0.42 7.58 12.72
C SER A 138 0.72 9.07 12.59
N VAL A 139 1.03 9.71 13.72
CA VAL A 139 1.76 10.98 13.70
C VAL A 139 3.13 10.77 13.06
N PRO A 140 3.78 11.83 12.54
CA PRO A 140 5.15 11.72 12.07
C PRO A 140 6.08 11.12 13.13
N ILE A 141 6.89 10.17 12.70
CA ILE A 141 7.90 9.50 13.53
C ILE A 141 9.30 9.93 13.12
N ASP A 142 10.30 9.58 13.92
CA ASP A 142 11.69 9.82 13.57
C ASP A 142 12.08 9.06 12.28
N SER A 143 13.04 9.61 11.54
CA SER A 143 13.57 9.02 10.30
C SER A 143 14.14 7.61 10.51
N GLN A 144 14.57 7.27 11.71
CA GLN A 144 15.05 5.95 12.11
C GLN A 144 13.96 5.12 12.83
N GLY A 145 12.79 5.71 13.08
CA GLY A 145 11.69 5.06 13.77
C GLY A 145 11.13 3.86 12.99
N SER A 146 10.81 2.80 13.72
CA SER A 146 10.06 1.65 13.21
C SER A 146 8.55 1.81 13.46
N CYS A 147 7.75 1.18 12.69
CA CYS A 147 6.34 0.98 12.95
C CYS A 147 6.15 -0.17 13.94
#